data_9d8174b6dd6ad31bc3e8800cfca3277b
#
_entry.id   9d8174b6dd6ad31bc3e8800cfca3277b
#
_cell.length_a   1.000
_cell.length_b   1.000
_cell.length_c   1.000
_cell.angle_alpha   90.00
_cell.angle_beta   90.00
_cell.angle_gamma   90.00
#
_symmetry.space_group_name_H-M   'P 1'
#
loop_
_entity.id
_entity.type
_entity.pdbx_description
1 polymer ?
#
loop_
_entity_poly.entity_id
_entity_poly.type
_entity_poly.pdbx_seq_one_letter_code
_entity_poly.pdbx_strand_id
1 'polypeptide(L)'
;MKKYYFSLLSLVLLFTACGQGTQNFTVDGTQPLSDANRVIYQMNVGAFTAEGTFQAAQQGLDRLDTLGVDILWLMPIYPRGATMHSPYASMNFRGVNPDYGTVSDVKAFVSRAHELGMKVWLDWVPNHVAVENPWVQEHPEYFTKDTKGQMIHPHGWGDVFELNYQNEGLVNEMNGALKFWIDSCDVDGFRCDYVSSPTIPVSYWQNIIAELKSKSGKTVEFLSETDITNPHNIRIDSCGFDYDYAWDFQGTLAWKFKNSTSADSLKAICERFLTASAKVKNHRMVYLTNHDQNYNDGGHTLKDFYGDNRYALTVLDFAFYGMPLIYNGQEIGDPDTLNYFTDAKVKWDKVDRKMLNTIRTLIALHHQQPTLAADSAVEFLSTDNSSILAWRRGAVVSVINLAETDAKVLIEGLEDGDYDQWLNSQTIAIAPACTTVSLASSEPIALEAKGYAVYVKQ
;
A
#
# COMPACT_ATOMS: atom_id res chain seq x y z
N MET A 1 0.85 -16.63 -51.53
CA MET A 1 0.26 -16.57 -50.20
C MET A 1 0.69 -15.27 -49.55
N LYS A 2 -0.19 -14.28 -49.54
CA LYS A 2 0.09 -12.94 -48.97
C LYS A 2 -0.26 -12.95 -47.49
N LYS A 3 0.71 -12.64 -46.63
CA LYS A 3 0.52 -12.41 -45.20
C LYS A 3 -0.03 -11.01 -45.02
N TYR A 4 -1.24 -10.89 -44.40
CA TYR A 4 -1.79 -9.63 -43.96
C TYR A 4 -1.33 -9.36 -42.54
N TYR A 5 -0.57 -8.28 -42.37
CA TYR A 5 -0.31 -7.67 -41.07
C TYR A 5 -1.48 -6.74 -40.74
N PHE A 6 -2.21 -7.04 -39.69
CA PHE A 6 -3.17 -6.09 -39.09
C PHE A 6 -2.40 -5.18 -38.13
N SER A 7 -2.16 -3.96 -38.58
CA SER A 7 -1.72 -2.87 -37.72
C SER A 7 -2.96 -2.27 -37.06
N LEU A 8 -3.08 -2.42 -35.73
CA LEU A 8 -4.09 -1.65 -34.96
C LEU A 8 -3.58 -0.22 -34.83
N LEU A 9 -4.13 0.67 -35.65
CA LEU A 9 -3.95 2.10 -35.52
C LEU A 9 -4.95 2.58 -34.47
N SER A 10 -4.45 2.98 -33.29
CA SER A 10 -5.22 3.68 -32.27
C SER A 10 -5.57 5.05 -32.82
N LEU A 11 -6.85 5.26 -33.17
CA LEU A 11 -7.37 6.52 -33.69
C LEU A 11 -7.58 7.47 -32.51
N VAL A 12 -6.64 8.37 -32.26
CA VAL A 12 -6.84 9.52 -31.37
C VAL A 12 -7.72 10.53 -32.11
N LEU A 13 -9.00 10.59 -31.76
CA LEU A 13 -9.92 11.62 -32.21
C LEU A 13 -9.66 12.90 -31.41
N LEU A 14 -8.89 13.81 -31.99
CA LEU A 14 -8.81 15.21 -31.55
C LEU A 14 -10.10 15.93 -31.90
N PHE A 15 -10.97 16.15 -30.92
CA PHE A 15 -12.05 17.11 -31.04
C PHE A 15 -11.56 18.48 -30.56
N THR A 16 -11.29 19.38 -31.50
CA THR A 16 -11.15 20.81 -31.22
C THR A 16 -12.56 21.42 -31.11
N ALA A 17 -13.05 21.60 -29.88
CA ALA A 17 -14.21 22.43 -29.60
C ALA A 17 -13.73 23.68 -28.85
N CYS A 18 -13.94 24.84 -29.46
CA CYS A 18 -13.81 26.15 -28.85
C CYS A 18 -14.87 26.33 -27.76
N GLY A 19 -14.44 26.66 -26.52
CA GLY A 19 -15.33 27.19 -25.49
C GLY A 19 -15.20 26.45 -24.16
N GLN A 20 -14.53 27.06 -23.17
CA GLN A 20 -14.34 26.68 -21.79
C GLN A 20 -13.64 25.31 -21.60
N GLY A 21 -12.39 25.40 -21.16
CA GLY A 21 -11.43 24.30 -21.23
C GLY A 21 -11.75 23.12 -20.33
N THR A 22 -12.23 22.05 -20.93
CA THR A 22 -12.10 20.71 -20.35
C THR A 22 -10.78 20.13 -20.82
N GLN A 23 -9.82 19.94 -19.92
CA GLN A 23 -8.64 19.13 -20.21
C GLN A 23 -9.02 17.67 -20.07
N ASN A 24 -8.72 16.86 -21.07
CA ASN A 24 -8.89 15.41 -20.99
C ASN A 24 -7.67 14.84 -20.27
N PHE A 25 -7.87 14.32 -19.08
CA PHE A 25 -6.85 13.57 -18.35
C PHE A 25 -7.04 12.07 -18.59
N THR A 26 -5.96 11.36 -18.80
CA THR A 26 -6.00 9.90 -18.78
C THR A 26 -6.03 9.47 -17.32
N VAL A 27 -7.05 8.70 -16.93
CA VAL A 27 -7.19 8.18 -15.57
C VAL A 27 -6.66 6.75 -15.50
N ASP A 28 -6.73 6.01 -16.60
CA ASP A 28 -6.34 4.61 -16.66
C ASP A 28 -4.91 4.43 -17.16
N GLY A 29 -4.18 3.52 -16.54
CA GLY A 29 -2.83 3.14 -16.94
C GLY A 29 -1.84 4.31 -16.90
N THR A 30 -2.04 5.28 -15.99
CA THR A 30 -1.05 6.36 -15.78
C THR A 30 0.24 5.80 -15.23
N GLN A 31 1.36 6.40 -15.59
CA GLN A 31 2.66 6.05 -15.06
C GLN A 31 3.15 7.13 -14.09
N PRO A 32 3.83 6.75 -12.99
CA PRO A 32 4.32 7.71 -12.00
C PRO A 32 5.44 8.58 -12.59
N LEU A 33 5.43 9.85 -12.21
CA LEU A 33 6.49 10.81 -12.62
C LEU A 33 7.86 10.46 -12.04
N SER A 34 7.87 9.81 -10.88
CA SER A 34 9.08 9.38 -10.17
C SER A 34 8.80 8.18 -9.28
N ASP A 35 9.84 7.54 -8.76
CA ASP A 35 9.71 6.47 -7.78
C ASP A 35 8.96 6.89 -6.51
N ALA A 36 8.97 8.18 -6.17
CA ALA A 36 8.25 8.73 -5.01
C ALA A 36 6.74 8.96 -5.28
N ASN A 37 6.27 8.84 -6.53
CA ASN A 37 4.86 8.93 -6.91
C ASN A 37 4.21 7.56 -7.18
N ARG A 38 4.88 6.46 -6.83
CA ARG A 38 4.37 5.10 -7.04
C ARG A 38 3.29 4.71 -6.03
N VAL A 39 2.45 3.76 -6.44
CA VAL A 39 1.36 3.17 -5.66
C VAL A 39 1.61 1.68 -5.44
N ILE A 40 1.51 1.23 -4.19
CA ILE A 40 1.69 -0.17 -3.80
C ILE A 40 0.33 -0.88 -3.78
N TYR A 41 0.30 -2.11 -4.27
CA TYR A 41 -0.85 -3.00 -4.15
C TYR A 41 -0.44 -4.26 -3.38
N GLN A 42 -1.02 -4.48 -2.22
CA GLN A 42 -0.81 -5.69 -1.42
C GLN A 42 -1.75 -6.78 -1.90
N MET A 43 -1.18 -7.89 -2.37
CA MET A 43 -1.92 -9.02 -2.90
C MET A 43 -1.75 -10.28 -2.04
N ASN A 44 -2.87 -10.84 -1.57
CA ASN A 44 -2.93 -12.23 -1.16
C ASN A 44 -3.30 -13.07 -2.40
N VAL A 45 -2.35 -13.84 -2.92
CA VAL A 45 -2.53 -14.65 -4.13
C VAL A 45 -3.70 -15.62 -3.97
N GLY A 46 -3.81 -16.26 -2.79
CA GLY A 46 -4.90 -17.17 -2.48
C GLY A 46 -6.28 -16.53 -2.48
N ALA A 47 -6.38 -15.23 -2.15
CA ALA A 47 -7.64 -14.50 -2.08
C ALA A 47 -8.02 -13.79 -3.40
N PHE A 48 -7.03 -13.50 -4.26
CA PHE A 48 -7.18 -12.59 -5.39
C PHE A 48 -8.08 -13.10 -6.51
N THR A 49 -8.09 -14.42 -6.77
CA THR A 49 -8.98 -15.05 -7.76
C THR A 49 -9.77 -16.20 -7.12
N ALA A 50 -10.79 -16.69 -7.81
CA ALA A 50 -11.57 -17.84 -7.36
C ALA A 50 -10.67 -19.08 -7.20
N GLU A 51 -9.73 -19.28 -8.12
CA GLU A 51 -8.78 -20.39 -8.13
C GLU A 51 -7.71 -20.22 -7.03
N GLY A 52 -7.30 -18.98 -6.75
CA GLY A 52 -6.27 -18.67 -5.76
C GLY A 52 -4.86 -19.09 -6.16
N THR A 53 -4.56 -19.11 -7.45
CA THR A 53 -3.27 -19.55 -8.00
C THR A 53 -2.52 -18.42 -8.70
N PHE A 54 -1.19 -18.54 -8.83
CA PHE A 54 -0.39 -17.60 -9.62
C PHE A 54 -0.82 -17.52 -11.07
N GLN A 55 -1.17 -18.65 -11.67
CA GLN A 55 -1.65 -18.68 -13.07
C GLN A 55 -2.93 -17.87 -13.26
N ALA A 56 -3.88 -17.97 -12.33
CA ALA A 56 -5.10 -17.19 -12.37
C ALA A 56 -4.83 -15.71 -12.02
N ALA A 57 -4.00 -15.43 -11.00
CA ALA A 57 -3.62 -14.08 -10.61
C ALA A 57 -2.92 -13.33 -11.74
N GLN A 58 -2.06 -14.00 -12.52
CA GLN A 58 -1.39 -13.43 -13.69
C GLN A 58 -2.39 -12.87 -14.72
N GLN A 59 -3.54 -13.51 -14.91
CA GLN A 59 -4.58 -13.02 -15.81
C GLN A 59 -5.27 -11.73 -15.31
N GLY A 60 -5.17 -11.46 -14.01
CA GLY A 60 -5.71 -10.25 -13.39
C GLY A 60 -4.76 -9.05 -13.44
N LEU A 61 -3.50 -9.22 -13.88
CA LEU A 61 -2.48 -8.15 -13.87
C LEU A 61 -2.83 -6.99 -14.81
N ASP A 62 -3.45 -7.25 -15.96
CA ASP A 62 -3.89 -6.19 -16.89
C ASP A 62 -4.89 -5.23 -16.23
N ARG A 63 -5.72 -5.72 -15.30
CA ARG A 63 -6.63 -4.88 -14.53
C ARG A 63 -5.87 -3.99 -13.54
N LEU A 64 -4.82 -4.49 -12.91
CA LEU A 64 -3.99 -3.71 -11.98
C LEU A 64 -3.13 -2.68 -12.72
N ASP A 65 -2.62 -3.01 -13.89
CA ASP A 65 -1.96 -2.06 -14.79
C ASP A 65 -2.93 -0.94 -15.21
N THR A 66 -4.16 -1.29 -15.62
CA THR A 66 -5.22 -0.31 -15.92
C THR A 66 -5.57 0.56 -14.71
N LEU A 67 -5.55 0.00 -13.51
CA LEU A 67 -5.76 0.73 -12.26
C LEU A 67 -4.62 1.73 -11.99
N GLY A 68 -3.41 1.46 -12.46
CA GLY A 68 -2.20 2.25 -12.24
C GLY A 68 -1.37 1.77 -11.05
N VAL A 69 -1.33 0.47 -10.80
CA VAL A 69 -0.47 -0.13 -9.76
C VAL A 69 0.96 -0.19 -10.27
N ASP A 70 1.92 0.23 -9.43
CA ASP A 70 3.35 0.24 -9.77
C ASP A 70 4.12 -0.88 -9.08
N ILE A 71 3.71 -1.25 -7.88
CA ILE A 71 4.39 -2.24 -7.06
C ILE A 71 3.37 -3.25 -6.54
N LEU A 72 3.62 -4.52 -6.83
CA LEU A 72 2.88 -5.65 -6.26
C LEU A 72 3.64 -6.18 -5.06
N TRP A 73 3.15 -5.95 -3.85
CA TRP A 73 3.63 -6.66 -2.67
C TRP A 73 2.78 -7.91 -2.46
N LEU A 74 3.37 -9.08 -2.70
CA LEU A 74 2.75 -10.38 -2.47
C LEU A 74 2.89 -10.77 -1.00
N MET A 75 1.76 -11.04 -0.32
CA MET A 75 1.77 -11.67 1.00
C MET A 75 2.53 -13.00 0.94
N PRO A 76 2.94 -13.60 2.10
CA PRO A 76 3.82 -14.76 2.08
C PRO A 76 3.29 -15.88 1.16
N ILE A 77 4.14 -16.28 0.20
CA ILE A 77 3.81 -17.27 -0.84
C ILE A 77 4.33 -18.66 -0.50
N TYR A 78 4.97 -18.82 0.66
CA TYR A 78 5.68 -20.02 1.08
C TYR A 78 4.73 -21.15 1.48
N PRO A 79 5.18 -22.44 1.47
CA PRO A 79 4.45 -23.52 2.08
C PRO A 79 4.18 -23.21 3.57
N ARG A 80 2.96 -23.48 4.03
CA ARG A 80 2.48 -23.13 5.38
C ARG A 80 2.54 -24.30 6.34
N GLY A 81 2.74 -24.03 7.63
CA GLY A 81 2.49 -24.98 8.70
C GLY A 81 1.01 -25.39 8.77
N ALA A 82 0.79 -26.65 9.18
CA ALA A 82 -0.55 -27.24 9.25
C ALA A 82 -1.36 -26.79 10.48
N THR A 83 -0.69 -26.30 11.53
CA THR A 83 -1.33 -26.02 12.84
C THR A 83 -2.40 -24.96 12.76
N MET A 84 -2.12 -23.81 12.13
CA MET A 84 -3.09 -22.71 11.94
C MET A 84 -3.28 -22.30 10.49
N HIS A 85 -2.53 -22.87 9.57
CA HIS A 85 -2.49 -22.48 8.16
C HIS A 85 -2.13 -21.00 7.92
N SER A 86 -1.39 -20.39 8.87
CA SER A 86 -0.93 -19.02 8.74
C SER A 86 0.04 -18.90 7.56
N PRO A 87 -0.12 -17.93 6.65
CA PRO A 87 0.86 -17.67 5.60
C PRO A 87 2.19 -17.18 6.19
N TYR A 88 2.17 -16.68 7.43
CA TYR A 88 3.37 -16.24 8.16
C TYR A 88 4.10 -17.40 8.88
N ALA A 89 3.53 -18.60 8.94
CA ALA A 89 4.19 -19.80 9.47
C ALA A 89 4.85 -20.60 8.33
N SER A 90 6.03 -20.15 7.88
CA SER A 90 6.73 -20.76 6.73
C SER A 90 7.32 -22.13 7.05
N MET A 91 7.15 -23.06 6.10
CA MET A 91 7.79 -24.39 6.09
C MET A 91 9.08 -24.44 5.27
N ASN A 92 9.24 -23.52 4.31
CA ASN A 92 10.39 -23.48 3.39
C ASN A 92 10.43 -22.12 2.67
N PHE A 93 11.45 -21.34 2.93
CA PHE A 93 11.62 -20.01 2.31
C PHE A 93 12.02 -20.03 0.82
N ARG A 94 12.37 -21.18 0.25
CA ARG A 94 12.65 -21.34 -1.20
C ARG A 94 11.54 -22.11 -1.94
N GLY A 95 10.43 -22.38 -1.26
CA GLY A 95 9.26 -23.06 -1.82
C GLY A 95 8.08 -22.13 -2.06
N VAL A 96 7.14 -22.59 -2.86
CA VAL A 96 5.84 -21.97 -3.08
C VAL A 96 4.76 -22.83 -2.44
N ASN A 97 3.75 -22.22 -1.81
CA ASN A 97 2.59 -22.96 -1.33
C ASN A 97 1.99 -23.78 -2.48
N PRO A 98 1.85 -25.10 -2.34
CA PRO A 98 1.33 -25.96 -3.41
C PRO A 98 -0.03 -25.54 -3.94
N ASP A 99 -0.87 -24.91 -3.10
CA ASP A 99 -2.17 -24.39 -3.50
C ASP A 99 -2.08 -23.17 -4.44
N TYR A 100 -0.96 -22.46 -4.40
CA TYR A 100 -0.72 -21.26 -5.25
C TYR A 100 0.01 -21.62 -6.56
N GLY A 101 0.79 -22.70 -6.58
CA GLY A 101 1.54 -23.13 -7.74
C GLY A 101 3.00 -23.50 -7.45
N THR A 102 3.88 -23.18 -8.38
CA THR A 102 5.29 -23.55 -8.35
C THR A 102 6.21 -22.31 -8.45
N VAL A 103 7.51 -22.47 -8.23
CA VAL A 103 8.52 -21.41 -8.48
C VAL A 103 8.48 -20.95 -9.94
N SER A 104 8.18 -21.84 -10.88
CA SER A 104 8.04 -21.48 -12.30
C SER A 104 6.83 -20.57 -12.53
N ASP A 105 5.72 -20.79 -11.81
CA ASP A 105 4.53 -19.93 -11.90
C ASP A 105 4.80 -18.55 -11.31
N VAL A 106 5.55 -18.47 -10.20
CA VAL A 106 6.01 -17.18 -9.65
C VAL A 106 6.88 -16.44 -10.66
N LYS A 107 7.84 -17.12 -11.28
CA LYS A 107 8.70 -16.53 -12.31
C LYS A 107 7.89 -15.99 -13.50
N ALA A 108 6.90 -16.74 -13.97
CA ALA A 108 6.00 -16.30 -15.05
C ALA A 108 5.16 -15.09 -14.65
N PHE A 109 4.64 -15.09 -13.41
CA PHE A 109 3.90 -13.96 -12.85
C PHE A 109 4.76 -12.69 -12.77
N VAL A 110 5.98 -12.79 -12.23
CA VAL A 110 6.92 -11.65 -12.14
C VAL A 110 7.27 -11.15 -13.54
N SER A 111 7.58 -12.04 -14.49
CA SER A 111 7.86 -11.65 -15.88
C SER A 111 6.68 -10.88 -16.51
N ARG A 112 5.44 -11.34 -16.27
CA ARG A 112 4.25 -10.63 -16.78
C ARG A 112 4.03 -9.28 -16.09
N ALA A 113 4.28 -9.18 -14.80
CA ALA A 113 4.22 -7.91 -14.08
C ALA A 113 5.25 -6.91 -14.67
N HIS A 114 6.48 -7.35 -14.93
CA HIS A 114 7.52 -6.53 -15.57
C HIS A 114 7.14 -6.08 -16.98
N GLU A 115 6.52 -6.94 -17.80
CA GLU A 115 6.01 -6.55 -19.12
C GLU A 115 4.99 -5.41 -19.05
N LEU A 116 4.25 -5.32 -17.95
CA LEU A 116 3.28 -4.25 -17.66
C LEU A 116 3.90 -3.06 -16.92
N GLY A 117 5.20 -3.09 -16.61
CA GLY A 117 5.91 -2.02 -15.90
C GLY A 117 5.80 -2.07 -14.38
N MET A 118 5.13 -3.09 -13.80
CA MET A 118 5.00 -3.26 -12.36
C MET A 118 6.20 -3.98 -11.76
N LYS A 119 6.64 -3.55 -10.57
CA LYS A 119 7.61 -4.26 -9.73
C LYS A 119 6.91 -5.29 -8.84
N VAL A 120 7.65 -6.32 -8.42
CA VAL A 120 7.14 -7.36 -7.52
C VAL A 120 8.01 -7.47 -6.28
N TRP A 121 7.41 -7.29 -5.10
CA TRP A 121 8.02 -7.54 -3.81
C TRP A 121 7.41 -8.77 -3.16
N LEU A 122 8.25 -9.57 -2.49
CA LEU A 122 7.78 -10.68 -1.67
C LEU A 122 7.73 -10.28 -0.19
N ASP A 123 6.78 -10.86 0.53
CA ASP A 123 6.77 -10.77 1.99
C ASP A 123 7.88 -11.67 2.56
N TRP A 124 8.74 -11.11 3.38
CA TRP A 124 9.85 -11.79 4.03
C TRP A 124 9.61 -11.89 5.53
N VAL A 125 9.46 -13.11 6.06
CA VAL A 125 9.12 -13.39 7.46
C VAL A 125 10.35 -13.89 8.22
N PRO A 126 11.24 -13.01 8.70
CA PRO A 126 12.52 -13.44 9.25
C PRO A 126 12.48 -13.84 10.72
N ASN A 127 11.43 -13.47 11.47
CA ASN A 127 11.41 -13.63 12.91
C ASN A 127 11.17 -15.09 13.35
N HIS A 128 10.42 -15.87 12.59
CA HIS A 128 9.95 -17.19 12.99
C HIS A 128 9.63 -18.09 11.81
N VAL A 129 9.43 -19.38 12.08
CA VAL A 129 8.96 -20.39 11.13
C VAL A 129 7.92 -21.29 11.80
N ALA A 130 7.16 -22.06 11.00
CA ALA A 130 6.18 -23.02 11.50
C ALA A 130 6.81 -24.02 12.50
N VAL A 131 6.03 -24.45 13.49
CA VAL A 131 6.47 -25.50 14.44
C VAL A 131 6.77 -26.84 13.75
N GLU A 132 6.19 -27.05 12.55
CA GLU A 132 6.42 -28.23 11.71
C GLU A 132 7.59 -28.05 10.73
N ASN A 133 8.26 -26.90 10.71
CA ASN A 133 9.38 -26.67 9.80
C ASN A 133 10.47 -27.74 9.99
N PRO A 134 11.03 -28.33 8.91
CA PRO A 134 12.06 -29.37 9.00
C PRO A 134 13.26 -28.97 9.87
N TRP A 135 13.61 -27.69 9.92
CA TRP A 135 14.70 -27.18 10.75
C TRP A 135 14.53 -27.47 12.25
N VAL A 136 13.28 -27.67 12.73
CA VAL A 136 13.01 -28.03 14.12
C VAL A 136 13.72 -29.33 14.51
N GLN A 137 13.83 -30.26 13.59
CA GLN A 137 14.49 -31.57 13.79
C GLN A 137 15.93 -31.55 13.26
N GLU A 138 16.18 -30.94 12.12
CA GLU A 138 17.46 -30.98 11.40
C GLU A 138 18.46 -29.98 11.96
N HIS A 139 18.00 -28.81 12.42
CA HIS A 139 18.79 -27.67 12.88
C HIS A 139 18.21 -27.02 14.14
N PRO A 140 18.09 -27.77 15.27
CA PRO A 140 17.51 -27.21 16.49
C PRO A 140 18.32 -26.05 17.11
N GLU A 141 19.55 -25.83 16.64
CA GLU A 141 20.40 -24.67 16.97
C GLU A 141 19.99 -23.37 16.25
N TYR A 142 19.14 -23.46 15.24
CA TYR A 142 18.58 -22.28 14.55
C TYR A 142 17.50 -21.55 15.35
N PHE A 143 17.10 -22.11 16.49
CA PHE A 143 15.99 -21.58 17.29
C PHE A 143 16.45 -20.98 18.61
N THR A 144 15.78 -19.87 18.97
CA THR A 144 15.92 -19.27 20.30
C THR A 144 15.34 -20.23 21.36
N LYS A 145 16.03 -20.40 22.48
CA LYS A 145 15.62 -21.31 23.57
C LYS A 145 15.49 -20.55 24.87
N ASP A 146 14.53 -20.95 25.67
CA ASP A 146 14.37 -20.47 27.04
C ASP A 146 15.44 -21.06 27.99
N THR A 147 15.40 -20.68 29.27
CA THR A 147 16.32 -21.15 30.30
C THR A 147 16.21 -22.65 30.59
N LYS A 148 15.16 -23.33 30.11
CA LYS A 148 14.97 -24.78 30.22
C LYS A 148 15.36 -25.51 28.93
N GLY A 149 15.86 -24.81 27.94
CA GLY A 149 16.26 -25.36 26.64
C GLY A 149 15.08 -25.62 25.67
N GLN A 150 13.89 -25.11 25.96
CA GLN A 150 12.73 -25.23 25.07
C GLN A 150 12.72 -24.10 24.04
N MET A 151 12.34 -24.40 22.79
CA MET A 151 12.20 -23.42 21.74
C MET A 151 11.09 -22.42 22.12
N ILE A 152 11.31 -21.14 21.81
CA ILE A 152 10.41 -20.04 22.19
C ILE A 152 9.34 -19.86 21.13
N HIS A 153 8.09 -19.74 21.58
CA HIS A 153 6.98 -19.21 20.77
C HIS A 153 6.95 -17.68 20.92
N PRO A 154 7.33 -16.90 19.90
CA PRO A 154 7.34 -15.44 20.01
C PRO A 154 5.91 -14.95 20.29
N HIS A 155 5.76 -14.00 21.20
CA HIS A 155 4.46 -13.45 21.62
C HIS A 155 3.41 -14.48 22.07
N GLY A 156 3.78 -15.73 22.29
CA GLY A 156 2.86 -16.81 22.61
C GLY A 156 2.13 -17.39 21.37
N TRP A 157 2.57 -17.08 20.17
CA TRP A 157 2.02 -17.67 18.93
C TRP A 157 2.38 -19.15 18.83
N GLY A 158 1.39 -20.02 19.08
CA GLY A 158 1.61 -21.46 19.27
C GLY A 158 1.95 -22.24 18.00
N ASP A 159 1.85 -21.64 16.84
CA ASP A 159 2.08 -22.23 15.51
C ASP A 159 3.48 -21.96 14.95
N VAL A 160 4.30 -21.17 15.65
CA VAL A 160 5.65 -20.80 15.18
C VAL A 160 6.69 -20.87 16.27
N PHE A 161 7.97 -21.08 15.89
CA PHE A 161 9.15 -20.96 16.73
C PHE A 161 10.05 -19.82 16.27
N GLU A 162 10.61 -19.10 17.24
CA GLU A 162 11.49 -17.95 17.03
C GLU A 162 12.89 -18.37 16.56
N LEU A 163 13.41 -17.67 15.56
CA LEU A 163 14.72 -17.92 14.96
C LEU A 163 15.85 -17.20 15.72
N ASN A 164 17.01 -17.85 15.77
CA ASN A 164 18.20 -17.39 16.49
C ASN A 164 19.27 -16.82 15.55
N TYR A 165 19.27 -15.53 15.35
CA TYR A 165 20.23 -14.82 14.48
C TYR A 165 21.67 -14.74 15.06
N GLN A 166 21.95 -15.34 16.20
CA GLN A 166 23.32 -15.54 16.65
C GLN A 166 23.97 -16.78 15.97
N ASN A 167 23.17 -17.60 15.26
CA ASN A 167 23.65 -18.77 14.55
C ASN A 167 23.98 -18.37 13.08
N GLU A 168 25.27 -18.50 12.72
CA GLU A 168 25.74 -18.16 11.35
C GLU A 168 25.14 -19.07 10.27
N GLY A 169 24.84 -20.34 10.59
CA GLY A 169 24.18 -21.27 9.67
C GLY A 169 22.81 -20.78 9.28
N LEU A 170 21.99 -20.35 10.26
CA LEU A 170 20.69 -19.73 10.03
C LEU A 170 20.84 -18.47 9.16
N VAL A 171 21.74 -17.57 9.51
CA VAL A 171 21.97 -16.32 8.76
C VAL A 171 22.28 -16.62 7.29
N ASN A 172 23.15 -17.62 7.03
CA ASN A 172 23.49 -18.04 5.66
C ASN A 172 22.29 -18.62 4.91
N GLU A 173 21.44 -19.43 5.57
CA GLU A 173 20.22 -19.98 4.98
C GLU A 173 19.22 -18.87 4.61
N MET A 174 18.98 -17.94 5.52
CA MET A 174 18.07 -16.80 5.29
C MET A 174 18.58 -15.90 4.15
N ASN A 175 19.86 -15.55 4.16
CA ASN A 175 20.47 -14.76 3.08
C ASN A 175 20.42 -15.50 1.73
N GLY A 176 20.67 -16.81 1.73
CA GLY A 176 20.58 -17.65 0.53
C GLY A 176 19.15 -17.71 -0.02
N ALA A 177 18.12 -17.67 0.82
CA ALA A 177 16.74 -17.68 0.38
C ALA A 177 16.34 -16.33 -0.25
N LEU A 178 16.76 -15.19 0.28
CA LEU A 178 16.55 -13.88 -0.35
C LEU A 178 17.20 -13.83 -1.75
N LYS A 179 18.46 -14.28 -1.88
CA LYS A 179 19.17 -14.35 -3.16
C LYS A 179 18.47 -15.28 -4.14
N PHE A 180 17.96 -16.41 -3.66
CA PHE A 180 17.24 -17.37 -4.51
C PHE A 180 16.06 -16.71 -5.25
N TRP A 181 15.26 -15.89 -4.57
CA TRP A 181 14.10 -15.24 -5.19
C TRP A 181 14.52 -14.16 -6.21
N ILE A 182 15.58 -13.41 -5.91
CA ILE A 182 16.14 -12.44 -6.88
C ILE A 182 16.67 -13.17 -8.10
N ASP A 183 17.51 -14.19 -7.93
CA ASP A 183 18.21 -14.87 -9.03
C ASP A 183 17.27 -15.76 -9.86
N SER A 184 16.30 -16.43 -9.22
CA SER A 184 15.43 -17.41 -9.88
C SER A 184 14.17 -16.82 -10.47
N CYS A 185 13.59 -15.81 -9.82
CA CYS A 185 12.30 -15.24 -10.17
C CYS A 185 12.37 -13.75 -10.55
N ASP A 186 13.54 -13.12 -10.43
CA ASP A 186 13.74 -11.71 -10.75
C ASP A 186 12.88 -10.74 -9.93
N VAL A 187 12.59 -11.06 -8.66
CA VAL A 187 11.83 -10.17 -7.78
C VAL A 187 12.59 -8.86 -7.51
N ASP A 188 11.87 -7.76 -7.29
CA ASP A 188 12.40 -6.41 -7.20
C ASP A 188 12.62 -5.94 -5.78
N GLY A 189 12.12 -6.68 -4.79
CA GLY A 189 12.26 -6.28 -3.39
C GLY A 189 11.54 -7.16 -2.42
N PHE A 190 11.53 -6.69 -1.17
CA PHE A 190 10.94 -7.43 -0.05
C PHE A 190 10.25 -6.47 0.93
N ARG A 191 9.04 -6.84 1.34
CA ARG A 191 8.46 -6.33 2.58
C ARG A 191 8.93 -7.24 3.71
N CYS A 192 9.58 -6.66 4.69
CA CYS A 192 10.15 -7.41 5.80
C CYS A 192 9.24 -7.32 7.02
N ASP A 193 8.71 -8.49 7.41
CA ASP A 193 7.84 -8.69 8.55
C ASP A 193 8.59 -8.50 9.86
N TYR A 194 7.95 -7.82 10.83
CA TYR A 194 8.41 -7.64 12.22
C TYR A 194 9.91 -7.32 12.33
N VAL A 195 10.39 -6.35 11.54
CA VAL A 195 11.82 -5.97 11.46
C VAL A 195 12.39 -5.54 12.81
N SER A 196 11.54 -5.02 13.69
CA SER A 196 11.89 -4.57 15.04
C SER A 196 12.04 -5.69 16.07
N SER A 197 11.96 -6.95 15.65
CA SER A 197 12.19 -8.08 16.56
C SER A 197 13.53 -7.94 17.31
N PRO A 198 13.54 -8.09 18.64
CA PRO A 198 14.76 -7.96 19.44
C PRO A 198 15.78 -9.05 19.16
N THR A 199 15.37 -10.16 18.53
CA THR A 199 16.26 -11.30 18.20
C THR A 199 16.98 -11.12 16.87
N ILE A 200 16.52 -10.17 16.02
CA ILE A 200 17.18 -9.86 14.75
C ILE A 200 18.10 -8.65 14.94
N PRO A 201 19.44 -8.83 14.91
CA PRO A 201 20.37 -7.72 15.10
C PRO A 201 20.24 -6.66 13.99
N VAL A 202 20.38 -5.39 14.34
CA VAL A 202 20.46 -4.28 13.36
C VAL A 202 21.54 -4.55 12.30
N SER A 203 22.68 -5.12 12.72
CA SER A 203 23.77 -5.48 11.81
C SER A 203 23.39 -6.53 10.76
N TYR A 204 22.47 -7.44 11.08
CA TYR A 204 21.95 -8.38 10.07
C TYR A 204 21.32 -7.63 8.91
N TRP A 205 20.39 -6.70 9.21
CA TRP A 205 19.73 -5.89 8.18
C TRP A 205 20.72 -5.04 7.41
N GLN A 206 21.62 -4.35 8.09
CA GLN A 206 22.66 -3.53 7.44
C GLN A 206 23.48 -4.34 6.44
N ASN A 207 23.91 -5.53 6.81
CA ASN A 207 24.76 -6.39 5.99
C ASN A 207 23.99 -6.94 4.78
N ILE A 208 22.82 -7.54 5.00
CA ILE A 208 22.10 -8.20 3.92
C ILE A 208 21.54 -7.19 2.92
N ILE A 209 20.98 -6.07 3.38
CA ILE A 209 20.43 -5.02 2.48
C ILE A 209 21.56 -4.41 1.64
N ALA A 210 22.70 -4.07 2.27
CA ALA A 210 23.85 -3.54 1.53
C ALA A 210 24.41 -4.56 0.52
N GLU A 211 24.46 -5.84 0.88
CA GLU A 211 24.89 -6.90 0.00
C GLU A 211 23.98 -7.03 -1.21
N LEU A 212 22.66 -7.14 -0.98
CA LEU A 212 21.69 -7.32 -2.09
C LEU A 212 21.60 -6.10 -2.99
N LYS A 213 21.63 -4.89 -2.45
CA LYS A 213 21.66 -3.66 -3.26
C LYS A 213 22.94 -3.51 -4.08
N SER A 214 24.07 -4.03 -3.60
CA SER A 214 25.37 -3.90 -4.32
C SER A 214 25.67 -5.02 -5.32
N LYS A 215 25.12 -6.23 -5.10
CA LYS A 215 25.53 -7.43 -5.83
C LYS A 215 24.48 -8.01 -6.77
N SER A 216 23.21 -7.60 -6.65
CA SER A 216 22.12 -8.18 -7.46
C SER A 216 22.14 -7.77 -8.93
N GLY A 217 22.91 -6.74 -9.29
CA GLY A 217 22.93 -6.19 -10.66
C GLY A 217 21.68 -5.39 -11.04
N LYS A 218 20.71 -5.26 -10.13
CA LYS A 218 19.48 -4.46 -10.25
C LYS A 218 19.19 -3.73 -8.96
N THR A 219 18.27 -2.77 -9.01
CA THR A 219 17.78 -2.11 -7.80
C THR A 219 16.86 -3.06 -7.03
N VAL A 220 17.22 -3.40 -5.78
CA VAL A 220 16.40 -4.19 -4.88
C VAL A 220 15.90 -3.29 -3.76
N GLU A 221 14.59 -3.26 -3.56
CA GLU A 221 13.91 -2.34 -2.64
C GLU A 221 13.44 -3.08 -1.38
N PHE A 222 13.43 -2.37 -0.26
CA PHE A 222 13.08 -2.95 1.04
C PHE A 222 12.07 -2.06 1.78
N LEU A 223 10.92 -2.64 2.10
CA LEU A 223 9.90 -2.05 2.97
C LEU A 223 10.00 -2.69 4.34
N SER A 224 10.18 -1.89 5.38
CA SER A 224 10.20 -2.37 6.77
C SER A 224 8.83 -2.29 7.41
N GLU A 225 8.42 -3.36 8.10
CA GLU A 225 7.32 -3.27 9.04
C GLU A 225 7.84 -2.84 10.40
N THR A 226 7.73 -1.54 10.68
CA THR A 226 8.17 -0.92 11.93
C THR A 226 7.19 0.14 12.42
N ASP A 227 7.18 0.36 13.72
CA ASP A 227 6.56 1.55 14.33
C ASP A 227 7.67 2.53 14.72
N ILE A 228 7.86 3.58 13.95
CA ILE A 228 8.90 4.60 14.19
C ILE A 228 8.66 5.44 15.45
N THR A 229 7.46 5.40 16.03
CA THR A 229 7.19 6.08 17.31
C THR A 229 7.80 5.35 18.50
N ASN A 230 8.16 4.08 18.34
CA ASN A 230 8.92 3.33 19.33
C ASN A 230 10.41 3.69 19.23
N PRO A 231 11.02 4.27 20.28
CA PRO A 231 12.43 4.69 20.25
C PRO A 231 13.43 3.57 19.92
N HIS A 232 13.07 2.32 20.20
CA HIS A 232 13.90 1.17 19.83
C HIS A 232 13.92 0.89 18.33
N ASN A 233 12.88 1.29 17.61
CA ASN A 233 12.71 1.05 16.18
C ASN A 233 13.40 2.10 15.30
N ILE A 234 13.62 3.32 15.79
CA ILE A 234 14.38 4.38 15.06
C ILE A 234 15.77 3.88 14.63
N ARG A 235 16.35 2.92 15.35
CA ARG A 235 17.66 2.33 15.00
C ARG A 235 17.63 1.59 13.65
N ILE A 236 16.46 1.21 13.15
CA ILE A 236 16.27 0.49 11.89
C ILE A 236 16.39 1.45 10.69
N ASP A 237 16.13 2.74 10.89
CA ASP A 237 16.34 3.80 9.89
C ASP A 237 17.77 3.80 9.30
N SER A 238 18.76 3.29 10.06
CA SER A 238 20.14 3.15 9.60
C SER A 238 20.46 1.86 8.83
N CYS A 239 19.47 0.98 8.62
CA CYS A 239 19.69 -0.35 8.04
C CYS A 239 19.66 -0.36 6.52
N GLY A 240 19.23 0.72 5.87
CA GLY A 240 19.17 0.84 4.41
C GLY A 240 17.85 0.42 3.79
N PHE A 241 16.78 0.33 4.58
CA PHE A 241 15.41 0.23 4.07
C PHE A 241 15.06 1.46 3.24
N ASP A 242 14.21 1.30 2.25
CA ASP A 242 13.74 2.38 1.38
C ASP A 242 12.42 2.96 1.88
N TYR A 243 11.59 2.10 2.46
CA TYR A 243 10.24 2.43 2.92
C TYR A 243 9.98 1.88 4.33
N ASP A 244 9.13 2.60 5.07
CA ASP A 244 8.63 2.19 6.40
C ASP A 244 7.11 2.26 6.47
N TYR A 245 6.52 1.35 7.25
CA TYR A 245 5.09 1.39 7.55
C TYR A 245 4.72 2.65 8.35
N ALA A 246 3.58 3.24 8.00
CA ALA A 246 2.95 4.30 8.79
C ALA A 246 1.98 3.74 9.84
N TRP A 247 2.43 2.75 10.65
CA TRP A 247 1.63 2.17 11.75
C TRP A 247 1.13 3.23 12.75
N ASP A 248 1.98 4.20 13.07
CA ASP A 248 1.67 5.32 13.95
C ASP A 248 0.51 6.18 13.42
N PHE A 249 0.43 6.36 12.11
CA PHE A 249 -0.66 7.09 11.46
C PHE A 249 -1.92 6.24 11.37
N GLN A 250 -1.84 5.08 10.75
CA GLN A 250 -2.97 4.20 10.49
C GLN A 250 -3.63 3.72 11.80
N GLY A 251 -2.84 3.20 12.74
CA GLY A 251 -3.39 2.74 14.03
C GLY A 251 -4.06 3.87 14.81
N THR A 252 -3.47 5.08 14.80
CA THR A 252 -4.09 6.23 15.44
C THR A 252 -5.37 6.66 14.72
N LEU A 253 -5.37 6.64 13.39
CA LEU A 253 -6.54 6.99 12.58
C LEU A 253 -7.69 6.02 12.87
N ALA A 254 -7.45 4.71 12.77
CA ALA A 254 -8.46 3.68 13.00
C ALA A 254 -9.09 3.77 14.40
N TRP A 255 -8.28 3.90 15.45
CA TRP A 255 -8.77 3.95 16.84
C TRP A 255 -9.45 5.26 17.21
N LYS A 256 -8.88 6.40 16.78
CA LYS A 256 -9.44 7.70 17.16
C LYS A 256 -10.62 8.12 16.31
N PHE A 257 -10.60 7.78 15.02
CA PHE A 257 -11.66 8.19 14.11
C PHE A 257 -12.98 7.47 14.41
N LYS A 258 -12.94 6.22 14.86
CA LYS A 258 -14.11 5.47 15.32
C LYS A 258 -14.85 6.19 16.48
N ASN A 259 -14.13 7.04 17.23
CA ASN A 259 -14.64 7.70 18.44
C ASN A 259 -14.74 9.23 18.35
N SER A 260 -14.23 9.86 17.30
CA SER A 260 -14.24 11.33 17.14
C SER A 260 -14.01 11.72 15.68
N THR A 261 -15.02 12.28 15.05
CA THR A 261 -15.04 12.68 13.63
C THR A 261 -14.80 14.17 13.42
N SER A 262 -14.07 14.87 14.31
CA SER A 262 -13.77 16.29 14.12
C SER A 262 -12.56 16.50 13.25
N ALA A 263 -12.59 17.55 12.41
CA ALA A 263 -11.45 17.93 11.57
C ALA A 263 -10.23 18.32 12.41
N ASP A 264 -10.41 18.95 13.57
CA ASP A 264 -9.31 19.29 14.49
C ASP A 264 -8.60 18.03 15.02
N SER A 265 -9.37 17.01 15.40
CA SER A 265 -8.80 15.74 15.83
C SER A 265 -8.02 15.04 14.71
N LEU A 266 -8.55 15.06 13.49
CA LEU A 266 -7.86 14.51 12.32
C LEU A 266 -6.60 15.30 11.99
N LYS A 267 -6.68 16.63 12.00
CA LYS A 267 -5.53 17.51 11.81
C LYS A 267 -4.41 17.21 12.82
N ALA A 268 -4.75 17.08 14.10
CA ALA A 268 -3.78 16.75 15.15
C ALA A 268 -3.09 15.37 14.93
N ILE A 269 -3.83 14.37 14.39
CA ILE A 269 -3.25 13.08 13.99
C ILE A 269 -2.24 13.29 12.84
N CYS A 270 -2.64 14.03 11.82
CA CYS A 270 -1.82 14.34 10.67
C CYS A 270 -0.54 15.12 11.03
N GLU A 271 -0.65 16.15 11.87
CA GLU A 271 0.50 16.94 12.35
C GLU A 271 1.49 16.08 13.15
N ARG A 272 1.00 15.18 14.00
CA ARG A 272 1.84 14.24 14.73
C ARG A 272 2.56 13.29 13.78
N PHE A 273 1.88 12.77 12.76
CA PHE A 273 2.47 11.90 11.75
C PHE A 273 3.57 12.62 10.96
N LEU A 274 3.34 13.86 10.49
CA LEU A 274 4.35 14.65 9.80
C LEU A 274 5.57 14.90 10.71
N THR A 275 5.34 15.21 11.98
CA THR A 275 6.41 15.43 12.97
C THR A 275 7.25 14.18 13.21
N ALA A 276 6.62 12.99 13.21
CA ALA A 276 7.31 11.72 13.34
C ALA A 276 8.07 11.38 12.05
N SER A 277 7.45 11.55 10.90
CA SER A 277 8.02 11.25 9.58
C SER A 277 9.25 12.12 9.26
N ALA A 278 9.29 13.36 9.73
CA ALA A 278 10.46 14.25 9.58
C ALA A 278 11.72 13.72 10.29
N LYS A 279 11.62 12.71 11.15
CA LYS A 279 12.75 12.14 11.89
C LYS A 279 13.39 10.94 11.20
N VAL A 280 12.74 10.38 10.20
CA VAL A 280 13.22 9.22 9.44
C VAL A 280 13.56 9.64 8.00
N LYS A 281 14.44 8.87 7.36
CA LYS A 281 14.90 9.15 6.00
C LYS A 281 14.09 8.38 4.95
N ASN A 282 13.44 7.29 5.38
CA ASN A 282 12.73 6.39 4.51
C ASN A 282 11.39 6.99 4.12
N HIS A 283 10.91 6.69 2.92
CA HIS A 283 9.56 7.04 2.51
C HIS A 283 8.54 6.29 3.37
N ARG A 284 7.47 6.98 3.78
CA ARG A 284 6.42 6.38 4.60
C ARG A 284 5.37 5.74 3.70
N MET A 285 5.14 4.42 3.86
CA MET A 285 4.00 3.76 3.24
C MET A 285 2.75 4.00 4.08
N VAL A 286 1.77 4.71 3.50
CA VAL A 286 0.48 5.02 4.14
C VAL A 286 -0.62 4.11 3.63
N TYR A 287 -1.62 3.85 4.47
CA TYR A 287 -2.73 2.97 4.13
C TYR A 287 -3.89 3.16 5.10
N LEU A 288 -5.10 2.88 4.62
CA LEU A 288 -6.29 2.83 5.48
C LEU A 288 -6.55 1.43 6.02
N THR A 289 -6.16 0.41 5.28
CA THR A 289 -6.26 -1.00 5.66
C THR A 289 -5.12 -1.81 5.03
N ASN A 290 -4.79 -2.93 5.64
CA ASN A 290 -3.91 -3.97 5.14
C ASN A 290 -4.47 -5.34 5.58
N HIS A 291 -3.71 -6.41 5.37
CA HIS A 291 -4.14 -7.75 5.77
C HIS A 291 -4.41 -7.88 7.28
N ASP A 292 -3.61 -7.22 8.13
CA ASP A 292 -3.79 -7.25 9.58
C ASP A 292 -5.04 -6.50 10.00
N GLN A 293 -5.21 -5.26 9.54
CA GLN A 293 -6.37 -4.44 9.89
C GLN A 293 -7.68 -5.02 9.36
N ASN A 294 -7.62 -5.65 8.19
CA ASN A 294 -8.79 -6.25 7.57
C ASN A 294 -9.26 -7.52 8.29
N TYR A 295 -8.35 -8.31 8.88
CA TYR A 295 -8.71 -9.59 9.48
C TYR A 295 -8.46 -9.70 10.98
N ASN A 296 -7.37 -9.19 11.52
CA ASN A 296 -7.06 -9.25 12.95
C ASN A 296 -8.06 -8.45 13.77
N ASP A 297 -8.11 -8.70 15.08
CA ASP A 297 -9.00 -8.04 16.03
C ASP A 297 -10.51 -8.19 15.72
N GLY A 298 -10.90 -9.30 15.10
CA GLY A 298 -12.30 -9.60 14.76
C GLY A 298 -12.70 -9.26 13.34
N GLY A 299 -11.77 -8.74 12.55
CA GLY A 299 -11.96 -8.42 11.13
C GLY A 299 -12.76 -7.14 10.90
N HIS A 300 -12.21 -6.22 10.12
CA HIS A 300 -12.85 -4.93 9.87
C HIS A 300 -12.62 -4.48 8.42
N THR A 301 -13.70 -4.22 7.72
CA THR A 301 -13.66 -3.54 6.42
C THR A 301 -13.42 -2.03 6.61
N LEU A 302 -13.10 -1.30 5.55
CA LEU A 302 -13.04 0.17 5.60
C LEU A 302 -14.35 0.78 6.10
N LYS A 303 -15.48 0.15 5.78
CA LYS A 303 -16.80 0.62 6.23
C LYS A 303 -16.98 0.43 7.74
N ASP A 304 -16.44 -0.64 8.32
CA ASP A 304 -16.52 -0.90 9.75
C ASP A 304 -15.70 0.10 10.57
N PHE A 305 -14.50 0.49 10.04
CA PHE A 305 -13.65 1.48 10.69
C PHE A 305 -14.15 2.91 10.50
N TYR A 306 -14.49 3.28 9.27
CA TYR A 306 -14.61 4.68 8.88
C TYR A 306 -16.03 5.08 8.42
N GLY A 307 -16.96 4.11 8.33
CA GLY A 307 -18.31 4.40 7.82
C GLY A 307 -18.27 5.02 6.43
N ASP A 308 -19.08 6.03 6.20
CA ASP A 308 -19.11 6.75 4.91
C ASP A 308 -17.97 7.77 4.77
N ASN A 309 -17.23 8.07 5.84
CA ASN A 309 -15.99 8.84 5.75
C ASN A 309 -14.87 8.09 5.00
N ARG A 310 -15.00 6.76 4.75
CA ARG A 310 -14.00 5.98 4.02
C ARG A 310 -13.57 6.59 2.68
N TYR A 311 -14.48 7.27 1.98
CA TYR A 311 -14.14 7.94 0.71
C TYR A 311 -13.30 9.20 0.94
N ALA A 312 -13.70 10.05 1.89
CA ALA A 312 -12.94 11.25 2.26
C ALA A 312 -11.55 10.89 2.81
N LEU A 313 -11.46 9.81 3.59
CA LEU A 313 -10.18 9.31 4.10
C LEU A 313 -9.31 8.65 3.02
N THR A 314 -9.93 8.07 1.96
CA THR A 314 -9.16 7.64 0.79
C THR A 314 -8.52 8.84 0.08
N VAL A 315 -9.18 10.00 0.02
CA VAL A 315 -8.54 11.24 -0.47
C VAL A 315 -7.35 11.63 0.43
N LEU A 316 -7.51 11.53 1.76
CA LEU A 316 -6.41 11.79 2.68
C LEU A 316 -5.23 10.83 2.45
N ASP A 317 -5.49 9.55 2.28
CA ASP A 317 -4.46 8.51 2.09
C ASP A 317 -3.59 8.78 0.85
N PHE A 318 -4.20 9.20 -0.27
CA PHE A 318 -3.50 9.43 -1.52
C PHE A 318 -2.93 10.84 -1.69
N ALA A 319 -3.55 11.87 -1.11
CA ALA A 319 -3.23 13.25 -1.39
C ALA A 319 -2.58 13.99 -0.20
N PHE A 320 -2.34 13.32 0.94
CA PHE A 320 -1.79 13.98 2.11
C PHE A 320 -0.27 13.83 2.22
N TYR A 321 0.27 12.62 2.47
CA TYR A 321 1.70 12.39 2.64
C TYR A 321 2.03 10.92 2.53
N GLY A 322 3.20 10.59 2.01
CA GLY A 322 3.67 9.21 1.92
C GLY A 322 3.29 8.53 0.61
N MET A 323 3.55 7.25 0.55
CA MET A 323 3.31 6.38 -0.60
C MET A 323 2.10 5.48 -0.31
N PRO A 324 1.00 5.60 -1.07
CA PRO A 324 -0.23 4.90 -0.74
C PRO A 324 -0.15 3.40 -1.03
N LEU A 325 -0.78 2.61 -0.14
CA LEU A 325 -1.01 1.18 -0.31
C LEU A 325 -2.50 0.90 -0.49
N ILE A 326 -2.81 0.02 -1.42
CA ILE A 326 -4.13 -0.58 -1.61
C ILE A 326 -4.05 -2.06 -1.21
N TYR A 327 -4.89 -2.51 -0.28
CA TYR A 327 -5.07 -3.93 0.00
C TYR A 327 -6.04 -4.55 -1.00
N ASN A 328 -5.80 -5.78 -1.46
CA ASN A 328 -6.62 -6.38 -2.52
C ASN A 328 -8.12 -6.45 -2.15
N GLY A 329 -8.97 -5.96 -3.06
CA GLY A 329 -10.41 -5.79 -2.83
C GLY A 329 -10.80 -4.40 -2.30
N GLN A 330 -9.87 -3.61 -1.75
CA GLN A 330 -10.15 -2.26 -1.28
C GLN A 330 -10.64 -1.36 -2.42
N GLU A 331 -10.06 -1.50 -3.61
CA GLU A 331 -10.40 -0.70 -4.78
C GLU A 331 -11.84 -0.88 -5.25
N ILE A 332 -12.44 -2.01 -4.94
CA ILE A 332 -13.87 -2.26 -5.23
C ILE A 332 -14.76 -2.08 -4.01
N GLY A 333 -14.20 -1.64 -2.88
CA GLY A 333 -14.93 -1.51 -1.62
C GLY A 333 -15.46 -2.84 -1.10
N ASP A 334 -14.66 -3.93 -1.21
CA ASP A 334 -15.08 -5.28 -0.81
C ASP A 334 -15.81 -5.23 0.55
N PRO A 335 -17.05 -5.70 0.63
CA PRO A 335 -17.85 -5.62 1.84
C PRO A 335 -17.45 -6.63 2.91
N ASP A 336 -16.62 -7.62 2.55
CA ASP A 336 -16.24 -8.73 3.42
C ASP A 336 -14.80 -8.58 3.89
N THR A 337 -14.50 -9.13 5.06
CA THR A 337 -13.12 -9.27 5.54
C THR A 337 -12.46 -10.49 4.90
N LEU A 338 -11.18 -10.35 4.57
CA LEU A 338 -10.42 -11.39 3.91
C LEU A 338 -9.61 -12.20 4.92
N ASN A 339 -10.16 -13.31 5.38
CA ASN A 339 -9.45 -14.25 6.23
C ASN A 339 -8.31 -14.93 5.46
N TYR A 340 -7.07 -14.50 5.70
CA TYR A 340 -5.89 -15.02 5.02
C TYR A 340 -5.46 -16.42 5.51
N PHE A 341 -6.00 -16.92 6.63
CA PHE A 341 -5.79 -18.31 7.07
C PHE A 341 -6.58 -19.30 6.19
N THR A 342 -7.67 -18.85 5.59
CA THR A 342 -8.55 -19.66 4.75
C THR A 342 -8.57 -19.21 3.29
N ASP A 343 -7.77 -18.20 2.94
CA ASP A 343 -7.75 -17.57 1.62
C ASP A 343 -9.15 -17.14 1.15
N ALA A 344 -9.90 -16.46 2.04
CA ALA A 344 -11.20 -15.91 1.72
C ALA A 344 -11.13 -15.04 0.47
N LYS A 345 -12.04 -15.27 -0.49
CA LYS A 345 -11.95 -14.69 -1.83
C LYS A 345 -12.54 -13.29 -1.90
N VAL A 346 -11.86 -12.39 -2.61
CA VAL A 346 -12.38 -11.07 -2.97
C VAL A 346 -13.67 -11.21 -3.81
N LYS A 347 -14.67 -10.40 -3.49
CA LYS A 347 -15.98 -10.41 -4.15
C LYS A 347 -16.02 -9.48 -5.37
N TRP A 348 -15.30 -9.84 -6.42
CA TRP A 348 -15.16 -9.03 -7.65
C TRP A 348 -16.49 -8.69 -8.35
N ASP A 349 -17.57 -9.38 -8.02
CA ASP A 349 -18.93 -9.12 -8.49
C ASP A 349 -19.66 -8.02 -7.71
N LYS A 350 -19.12 -7.60 -6.54
CA LYS A 350 -19.73 -6.60 -5.66
C LYS A 350 -18.94 -5.29 -5.67
N VAL A 351 -18.99 -4.60 -6.80
CA VAL A 351 -18.20 -3.37 -7.00
C VAL A 351 -18.92 -2.14 -6.45
N ASP A 352 -18.33 -1.48 -5.46
CA ASP A 352 -18.62 -0.10 -5.12
C ASP A 352 -18.00 0.82 -6.18
N ARG A 353 -18.81 1.28 -7.13
CA ARG A 353 -18.35 2.13 -8.24
C ARG A 353 -17.79 3.46 -7.75
N LYS A 354 -18.31 4.00 -6.65
CA LYS A 354 -17.81 5.25 -6.09
C LYS A 354 -16.39 5.04 -5.55
N MET A 355 -16.13 3.95 -4.82
CA MET A 355 -14.79 3.63 -4.31
C MET A 355 -13.80 3.40 -5.46
N LEU A 356 -14.18 2.57 -6.43
CA LEU A 356 -13.32 2.28 -7.59
C LEU A 356 -12.94 3.55 -8.35
N ASN A 357 -13.90 4.42 -8.64
CA ASN A 357 -13.64 5.66 -9.37
C ASN A 357 -12.81 6.65 -8.54
N THR A 358 -13.06 6.73 -7.23
CA THR A 358 -12.27 7.56 -6.31
C THR A 358 -10.81 7.11 -6.33
N ILE A 359 -10.53 5.82 -6.14
CA ILE A 359 -9.16 5.28 -6.12
C ILE A 359 -8.48 5.48 -7.49
N ARG A 360 -9.13 5.14 -8.60
CA ARG A 360 -8.57 5.34 -9.96
C ARG A 360 -8.17 6.79 -10.22
N THR A 361 -9.06 7.72 -9.87
CA THR A 361 -8.77 9.16 -10.04
C THR A 361 -7.63 9.62 -9.15
N LEU A 362 -7.57 9.13 -7.91
CA LEU A 362 -6.50 9.47 -6.98
C LEU A 362 -5.15 8.88 -7.37
N ILE A 363 -5.09 7.66 -7.92
CA ILE A 363 -3.87 7.11 -8.49
C ILE A 363 -3.37 7.98 -9.63
N ALA A 364 -4.24 8.31 -10.59
CA ALA A 364 -3.87 9.16 -11.71
C ALA A 364 -3.38 10.54 -11.25
N LEU A 365 -4.03 11.13 -10.26
CA LEU A 365 -3.60 12.38 -9.64
C LEU A 365 -2.22 12.23 -9.00
N HIS A 366 -2.02 11.18 -8.22
CA HIS A 366 -0.75 10.90 -7.52
C HIS A 366 0.40 10.72 -8.52
N HIS A 367 0.17 10.03 -9.62
CA HIS A 367 1.13 9.86 -10.69
C HIS A 367 1.48 11.16 -11.42
N GLN A 368 0.48 12.00 -11.69
CA GLN A 368 0.64 13.16 -12.56
C GLN A 368 1.04 14.45 -11.81
N GLN A 369 0.96 14.46 -10.47
CA GLN A 369 1.27 15.63 -9.66
C GLN A 369 2.61 15.44 -8.92
N PRO A 370 3.70 16.13 -9.35
CA PRO A 370 5.02 15.95 -8.75
C PRO A 370 5.04 16.33 -7.27
N THR A 371 4.13 17.22 -6.85
CA THR A 371 3.99 17.64 -5.44
C THR A 371 3.31 16.60 -4.55
N LEU A 372 2.80 15.49 -5.11
CA LEU A 372 2.32 14.34 -4.35
C LEU A 372 3.39 13.26 -4.14
N ALA A 373 4.62 13.49 -4.58
CA ALA A 373 5.76 12.62 -4.21
C ALA A 373 5.82 12.40 -2.69
N ALA A 374 6.24 11.22 -2.28
CA ALA A 374 6.04 10.69 -0.92
C ALA A 374 6.46 11.60 0.23
N ASP A 375 7.44 12.49 0.03
CA ASP A 375 8.04 13.36 1.05
C ASP A 375 7.85 14.86 0.79
N SER A 376 7.02 15.24 -0.16
CA SER A 376 6.75 16.65 -0.45
C SER A 376 5.99 17.34 0.69
N ALA A 377 6.23 18.62 0.89
CA ALA A 377 5.65 19.41 1.97
C ALA A 377 4.11 19.44 1.94
N VAL A 378 3.50 19.42 3.12
CA VAL A 378 2.06 19.58 3.36
C VAL A 378 1.82 20.88 4.10
N GLU A 379 0.83 21.65 3.65
CA GLU A 379 0.36 22.85 4.32
C GLU A 379 -1.12 22.71 4.66
N PHE A 380 -1.48 22.86 5.93
CA PHE A 380 -2.89 22.93 6.32
C PHE A 380 -3.43 24.33 6.05
N LEU A 381 -4.60 24.38 5.44
CA LEU A 381 -5.34 25.62 5.20
C LEU A 381 -6.37 25.81 6.32
N SER A 382 -6.53 27.05 6.80
CA SER A 382 -7.54 27.37 7.81
C SER A 382 -8.93 27.39 7.20
N THR A 383 -9.92 26.91 7.95
CA THR A 383 -11.33 26.89 7.53
C THR A 383 -12.19 27.55 8.60
N ASP A 384 -13.32 28.13 8.19
CA ASP A 384 -14.34 28.67 9.08
C ASP A 384 -15.31 27.61 9.64
N ASN A 385 -15.05 26.33 9.36
CA ASN A 385 -15.90 25.20 9.78
C ASN A 385 -15.07 24.08 10.41
N SER A 386 -15.30 23.80 11.68
CA SER A 386 -14.58 22.80 12.47
C SER A 386 -14.76 21.33 12.02
N SER A 387 -15.71 21.06 11.12
CA SER A 387 -15.92 19.74 10.54
C SER A 387 -15.17 19.53 9.22
N ILE A 388 -14.49 20.55 8.71
CA ILE A 388 -13.82 20.51 7.41
C ILE A 388 -12.31 20.62 7.60
N LEU A 389 -11.58 19.67 7.03
CA LEU A 389 -10.14 19.69 6.92
C LEU A 389 -9.75 20.04 5.48
N ALA A 390 -8.89 21.05 5.35
CA ALA A 390 -8.30 21.46 4.07
C ALA A 390 -6.78 21.47 4.16
N TRP A 391 -6.13 21.02 3.09
CA TRP A 391 -4.65 21.05 2.99
C TRP A 391 -4.22 21.26 1.54
N ARG A 392 -2.99 21.72 1.40
CA ARG A 392 -2.34 21.94 0.11
C ARG A 392 -1.01 21.22 0.02
N ARG A 393 -0.73 20.66 -1.16
CA ARG A 393 0.61 20.19 -1.57
C ARG A 393 0.94 20.80 -2.93
N GLY A 394 1.73 21.88 -2.92
CA GLY A 394 2.00 22.67 -4.14
C GLY A 394 0.70 23.12 -4.81
N ALA A 395 0.47 22.72 -6.04
CA ALA A 395 -0.75 23.06 -6.80
C ALA A 395 -2.01 22.28 -6.37
N VAL A 396 -1.86 21.17 -5.62
CA VAL A 396 -2.98 20.31 -5.23
C VAL A 396 -3.62 20.82 -3.94
N VAL A 397 -4.90 21.15 -3.98
CA VAL A 397 -5.73 21.52 -2.82
C VAL A 397 -6.77 20.44 -2.60
N SER A 398 -6.82 19.88 -1.40
CA SER A 398 -7.76 18.86 -0.99
C SER A 398 -8.61 19.35 0.17
N VAL A 399 -9.91 19.05 0.13
CA VAL A 399 -10.89 19.47 1.14
C VAL A 399 -11.81 18.31 1.45
N ILE A 400 -12.01 18.00 2.74
CA ILE A 400 -12.92 16.94 3.19
C ILE A 400 -13.87 17.45 4.26
N ASN A 401 -15.14 17.06 4.14
CA ASN A 401 -16.20 17.32 5.13
C ASN A 401 -16.46 16.05 5.93
N LEU A 402 -16.21 16.07 7.22
CA LEU A 402 -16.42 14.93 8.13
C LEU A 402 -17.81 14.91 8.79
N ALA A 403 -18.63 15.97 8.58
CA ALA A 403 -19.96 16.08 9.15
C ALA A 403 -21.01 15.22 8.43
N GLU A 404 -22.10 14.93 9.14
CA GLU A 404 -23.30 14.26 8.60
C GLU A 404 -24.21 15.22 7.79
N THR A 405 -23.78 16.45 7.58
CA THR A 405 -24.57 17.51 6.91
C THR A 405 -23.73 18.19 5.82
N ASP A 406 -24.40 18.68 4.81
CA ASP A 406 -23.81 19.55 3.82
C ASP A 406 -23.23 20.81 4.47
N ALA A 407 -22.16 21.31 3.91
CA ALA A 407 -21.48 22.48 4.44
C ALA A 407 -21.01 23.40 3.28
N LYS A 408 -20.91 24.68 3.61
CA LYS A 408 -20.16 25.66 2.82
C LYS A 408 -19.01 26.14 3.67
N VAL A 409 -17.84 26.27 3.06
CA VAL A 409 -16.60 26.59 3.80
C VAL A 409 -15.80 27.65 3.07
N LEU A 410 -15.38 28.66 3.79
CA LEU A 410 -14.33 29.58 3.38
C LEU A 410 -12.96 29.00 3.76
N ILE A 411 -12.03 29.05 2.82
CA ILE A 411 -10.67 28.52 3.02
C ILE A 411 -9.69 29.68 2.99
N GLU A 412 -9.17 30.03 4.16
CA GLU A 412 -8.13 31.04 4.29
C GLU A 412 -6.81 30.51 3.73
N GLY A 413 -6.12 31.34 2.94
CA GLY A 413 -4.87 30.97 2.27
C GLY A 413 -5.08 30.21 0.95
N LEU A 414 -6.33 29.99 0.53
CA LEU A 414 -6.61 29.55 -0.82
C LEU A 414 -6.22 30.68 -1.79
N GLU A 415 -5.42 30.35 -2.79
CA GLU A 415 -5.05 31.32 -3.81
C GLU A 415 -6.20 31.45 -4.84
N ASP A 416 -6.59 32.68 -5.14
CA ASP A 416 -7.61 32.95 -6.17
C ASP A 416 -7.10 32.51 -7.54
N GLY A 417 -7.98 31.97 -8.38
CA GLY A 417 -7.65 31.57 -9.75
C GLY A 417 -8.44 30.39 -10.28
N ASP A 418 -8.00 29.90 -11.42
CA ASP A 418 -8.59 28.74 -12.08
C ASP A 418 -7.94 27.45 -11.61
N TYR A 419 -8.79 26.45 -11.34
CA TYR A 419 -8.41 25.14 -10.86
C TYR A 419 -9.10 24.07 -11.68
N ASP A 420 -8.40 22.99 -11.92
CA ASP A 420 -8.99 21.76 -12.44
C ASP A 420 -9.55 20.95 -11.25
N GLN A 421 -10.87 20.75 -11.22
CA GLN A 421 -11.50 19.87 -10.24
C GLN A 421 -11.32 18.42 -10.69
N TRP A 422 -10.41 17.73 -10.04
CA TRP A 422 -10.08 16.33 -10.34
C TRP A 422 -11.08 15.36 -9.73
N LEU A 423 -11.58 15.66 -8.55
CA LEU A 423 -12.45 14.77 -7.79
C LEU A 423 -13.44 15.59 -6.96
N ASN A 424 -14.66 15.10 -6.87
CA ASN A 424 -15.64 15.53 -5.88
C ASN A 424 -16.57 14.37 -5.52
N SER A 425 -17.27 14.49 -4.38
CA SER A 425 -18.14 13.43 -3.84
C SER A 425 -19.37 13.12 -4.71
N GLN A 426 -19.74 14.03 -5.62
CA GLN A 426 -20.89 13.88 -6.53
C GLN A 426 -20.53 13.15 -7.83
N THR A 427 -19.24 13.09 -8.16
CA THR A 427 -18.78 12.49 -9.41
C THR A 427 -18.68 10.97 -9.27
N ILE A 428 -19.74 10.27 -9.67
CA ILE A 428 -19.77 8.79 -9.72
C ILE A 428 -19.17 8.29 -11.06
N ALA A 429 -19.15 9.12 -12.08
CA ALA A 429 -18.59 8.76 -13.38
C ALA A 429 -17.06 8.85 -13.33
N ILE A 430 -16.41 7.90 -14.01
CA ILE A 430 -14.99 8.05 -14.36
C ILE A 430 -14.93 9.30 -15.24
N ALA A 431 -14.47 10.40 -14.68
CA ALA A 431 -14.37 11.63 -15.44
C ALA A 431 -13.06 11.57 -16.24
N PRO A 432 -13.12 11.43 -17.58
CA PRO A 432 -11.94 11.67 -18.41
C PRO A 432 -11.63 13.16 -18.53
N ALA A 433 -12.43 14.02 -17.88
CA ALA A 433 -12.31 15.46 -18.00
C ALA A 433 -12.42 16.12 -16.63
N CYS A 434 -11.36 16.82 -16.23
CA CYS A 434 -11.45 17.78 -15.14
C CYS A 434 -12.30 18.96 -15.58
N THR A 435 -13.17 19.43 -14.70
CA THR A 435 -13.91 20.67 -14.92
C THR A 435 -13.08 21.80 -14.35
N THR A 436 -12.75 22.80 -15.19
CA THR A 436 -12.14 24.03 -14.70
C THR A 436 -13.16 24.83 -13.90
N VAL A 437 -12.80 25.20 -12.68
CA VAL A 437 -13.58 26.02 -11.78
C VAL A 437 -12.73 27.20 -11.30
N SER A 438 -13.31 28.38 -11.23
CA SER A 438 -12.65 29.52 -10.60
C SER A 438 -12.92 29.46 -9.10
N LEU A 439 -11.85 29.41 -8.29
CA LEU A 439 -11.94 29.47 -6.83
C LEU A 439 -11.40 30.80 -6.33
N ALA A 440 -12.02 31.33 -5.29
CA ALA A 440 -11.56 32.53 -4.60
C ALA A 440 -11.64 32.33 -3.09
N SER A 441 -10.65 32.87 -2.40
CA SER A 441 -10.59 32.81 -0.92
C SER A 441 -11.78 33.50 -0.24
N SER A 442 -12.45 34.44 -0.96
CA SER A 442 -13.63 35.15 -0.49
C SER A 442 -14.95 34.42 -0.78
N GLU A 443 -14.94 33.31 -1.54
CA GLU A 443 -16.13 32.56 -1.90
C GLU A 443 -16.14 31.17 -1.29
N PRO A 444 -17.28 30.74 -0.69
CA PRO A 444 -17.33 29.43 -0.03
C PRO A 444 -17.41 28.27 -1.01
N ILE A 445 -16.64 27.23 -0.75
CA ILE A 445 -16.75 25.94 -1.42
C ILE A 445 -17.89 25.15 -0.78
N ALA A 446 -18.79 24.59 -1.59
CA ALA A 446 -19.87 23.70 -1.13
C ALA A 446 -19.42 22.24 -1.13
N LEU A 447 -19.65 21.54 -0.03
CA LEU A 447 -19.38 20.12 0.14
C LEU A 447 -20.61 19.42 0.70
N GLU A 448 -20.93 18.24 0.19
CA GLU A 448 -21.97 17.38 0.77
C GLU A 448 -21.56 16.83 2.14
N ALA A 449 -22.53 16.25 2.85
CA ALA A 449 -22.27 15.41 4.02
C ALA A 449 -21.27 14.31 3.68
N LYS A 450 -20.21 14.13 4.50
CA LYS A 450 -19.10 13.19 4.21
C LYS A 450 -18.44 13.41 2.85
N GLY A 451 -18.58 14.62 2.30
CA GLY A 451 -18.11 14.98 0.97
C GLY A 451 -16.63 15.33 0.93
N TYR A 452 -16.09 15.36 -0.26
CA TYR A 452 -14.70 15.71 -0.52
C TYR A 452 -14.55 16.35 -1.90
N ALA A 453 -13.48 17.11 -2.07
CA ALA A 453 -13.08 17.66 -3.36
C ALA A 453 -11.55 17.77 -3.45
N VAL A 454 -11.02 17.58 -4.66
CA VAL A 454 -9.61 17.75 -4.96
C VAL A 454 -9.47 18.63 -6.19
N TYR A 455 -8.66 19.66 -6.08
CA TYR A 455 -8.42 20.68 -7.08
C TYR A 455 -6.93 20.78 -7.38
N VAL A 456 -6.59 21.05 -8.64
CA VAL A 456 -5.22 21.35 -9.07
C VAL A 456 -5.20 22.74 -9.69
N LYS A 457 -4.39 23.63 -9.12
CA LYS A 457 -4.24 25.00 -9.64
C LYS A 457 -3.59 24.99 -11.02
N GLN A 458 -4.16 25.74 -11.97
CA GLN A 458 -3.64 25.91 -13.32
C GLN A 458 -2.40 26.84 -13.35
#